data_0cc24cf3caa586ba7c5c015ab2c1d968
#
_entry.id   0cc24cf3caa586ba7c5c015ab2c1d968
#
_cell.length_a   1.000
_cell.length_b   1.000
_cell.length_c   1.000
_cell.angle_alpha   90.00
_cell.angle_beta   90.00
_cell.angle_gamma   90.00
#
_symmetry.space_group_name_H-M   'P 1'
#
loop_
_entity.id
_entity.type
_entity.pdbx_description
1 polymer ?
#
loop_
_entity_poly.entity_id
_entity_poly.type
_entity_poly.pdbx_seq_one_letter_code
_entity_poly.pdbx_strand_id
1 'polypeptide(L)' 'MTGTYKLHLITSTAQLDPKTRRSNPKVSILCPSERGKQLMKRVLLKKSFETPEEAEREGVAFAQKWIDDGKPDLPQP' A
#
# COMPACT_ATOMS: atom_id res chain seq x y z
N MET A 1 -6.88 3.92 5.90
CA MET A 1 -7.86 3.00 5.28
C MET A 1 -7.34 1.57 5.38
N THR A 2 -8.13 0.68 5.92
CA THR A 2 -7.74 -0.71 6.14
C THR A 2 -8.80 -1.62 5.56
N GLY A 3 -8.37 -2.66 4.86
CA GLY A 3 -9.30 -3.64 4.29
C GLY A 3 -8.61 -4.95 3.99
N THR A 4 -9.39 -5.95 3.62
CA THR A 4 -8.86 -7.25 3.23
C THR A 4 -9.13 -7.52 1.76
N TYR A 5 -8.21 -8.21 1.10
CA TYR A 5 -8.34 -8.58 -0.29
C TYR A 5 -7.63 -9.92 -0.52
N LYS A 6 -8.39 -10.94 -0.93
CA LYS A 6 -7.85 -12.29 -1.16
C LYS A 6 -6.99 -12.78 0.01
N LEU A 7 -7.51 -12.65 1.22
CA LEU A 7 -6.86 -13.04 2.48
C LEU A 7 -5.66 -12.19 2.88
N HIS A 8 -5.39 -11.11 2.16
CA HIS A 8 -4.34 -10.16 2.52
C HIS A 8 -4.96 -8.98 3.28
N LEU A 9 -4.28 -8.53 4.33
CA LEU A 9 -4.68 -7.31 5.04
C LEU A 9 -3.92 -6.13 4.44
N ILE A 10 -4.66 -5.17 3.92
CA ILE A 10 -4.10 -3.97 3.29
C ILE A 10 -4.36 -2.79 4.20
N THR A 11 -3.30 -2.08 4.59
CA THR A 11 -3.40 -0.83 5.32
C THR A 11 -2.79 0.26 4.45
N SER A 12 -3.63 1.21 4.04
CA SER A 12 -3.19 2.33 3.23
C SER A 12 -3.34 3.61 4.02
N THR A 13 -2.25 4.37 4.12
CA THR A 13 -2.23 5.66 4.79
C THR A 13 -1.66 6.69 3.84
N ALA A 14 -1.83 7.96 4.19
CA ALA A 14 -1.27 9.06 3.43
C ALA A 14 -0.15 9.70 4.24
N GLN A 15 0.99 9.90 3.61
CA GLN A 15 2.10 10.61 4.21
C GLN A 15 2.21 11.99 3.58
N LEU A 16 2.09 13.02 4.39
CA LEU A 16 2.19 14.40 3.91
C LEU A 16 3.65 14.75 3.64
N ASP A 17 3.90 15.24 2.44
CA ASP A 17 5.21 15.79 2.10
C ASP A 17 5.25 17.26 2.51
N PRO A 18 6.09 17.65 3.48
CA PRO A 18 6.14 19.04 3.94
C PRO A 18 6.62 20.04 2.88
N LYS A 19 7.33 19.57 1.87
CA LYS A 19 7.86 20.45 0.81
C LYS A 19 6.79 20.80 -0.22
N THR A 20 5.99 19.83 -0.62
CA THR A 20 4.97 20.02 -1.67
C THR A 20 3.58 20.18 -1.10
N ARG A 21 3.37 19.87 0.17
CA ARG A 21 2.08 19.81 0.85
C ARG A 21 1.11 18.85 0.18
N ARG A 22 1.64 17.84 -0.48
CA ARG A 22 0.86 16.79 -1.12
C ARG A 22 0.99 15.50 -0.34
N SER A 23 0.04 14.60 -0.53
CA SER A 23 0.00 13.34 0.19
C SER A 23 0.46 12.19 -0.69
N ASN A 24 1.39 11.39 -0.19
CA ASN A 24 1.89 10.21 -0.89
C ASN A 24 1.29 8.96 -0.27
N PRO A 25 0.80 8.02 -1.07
CA PRO A 25 0.29 6.76 -0.52
C PRO A 25 1.39 5.93 0.13
N LYS A 26 1.11 5.47 1.35
CA LYS A 26 1.97 4.54 2.06
C LYS A 26 1.16 3.28 2.34
N VAL A 27 1.59 2.16 1.80
CA VAL A 27 0.81 0.92 1.81
C VAL A 27 1.56 -0.16 2.57
N SER A 28 0.85 -0.85 3.45
CA SER A 28 1.35 -2.05 4.11
C SER A 28 0.44 -3.21 3.73
N ILE A 29 1.02 -4.30 3.28
CA ILE A 29 0.29 -5.49 2.88
C ILE A 29 0.76 -6.65 3.74
N LEU A 30 -0.13 -7.19 4.56
CA LEU A 30 0.15 -8.37 5.37
C LEU A 30 -0.31 -9.60 4.60
N CYS A 31 0.65 -10.41 4.16
CA CYS A 31 0.37 -11.60 3.36
C CYS A 31 0.00 -12.78 4.26
N PRO A 32 -0.95 -13.63 3.85
CA PRO A 32 -1.25 -14.84 4.61
C PRO A 32 -0.04 -15.78 4.61
N SER A 33 0.13 -16.48 5.71
CA SER A 33 1.28 -17.35 5.90
C SER A 33 0.87 -18.82 5.76
N GLU A 34 1.63 -19.56 4.97
CA GLU A 34 1.43 -21.00 4.85
C GLU A 34 2.10 -21.81 5.95
N ARG A 35 3.00 -21.18 6.73
CA ARG A 35 3.78 -21.90 7.76
C ARG A 35 3.91 -21.12 9.06
N GLY A 36 2.90 -20.33 9.42
CA GLY A 36 2.93 -19.55 10.64
C GLY A 36 3.79 -18.30 10.60
N LYS A 37 4.43 -17.99 9.47
CA LYS A 37 5.20 -16.77 9.30
C LYS A 37 4.42 -15.78 8.46
N GLN A 38 4.04 -14.66 9.05
CA GLN A 38 3.38 -13.61 8.31
C GLN A 38 4.42 -12.73 7.63
N LEU A 39 4.23 -12.48 6.35
CA LEU A 39 5.09 -11.58 5.59
C LEU A 39 4.40 -10.25 5.40
N MET A 40 5.08 -9.18 5.77
CA MET A 40 4.57 -7.83 5.58
C MET A 40 5.40 -7.12 4.53
N LYS A 41 4.73 -6.56 3.52
CA LYS A 41 5.35 -5.73 2.50
C LYS A 41 4.93 -4.28 2.71
N ARG A 42 5.87 -3.37 2.66
CA ARG A 42 5.61 -1.94 2.80
C ARG A 42 6.10 -1.21 1.56
N VAL A 43 5.27 -0.33 1.04
CA VAL A 43 5.60 0.45 -0.15
C VAL A 43 5.21 1.90 0.08
N LEU A 44 6.10 2.80 -0.30
CA LEU A 44 5.78 4.22 -0.39
C LEU A 44 5.71 4.56 -1.87
N LEU A 45 4.52 4.90 -2.34
CA LEU A 45 4.34 5.24 -3.75
C LEU A 45 4.91 6.64 -4.04
N LYS A 46 5.52 6.78 -5.20
CA LYS A 46 6.12 8.05 -5.61
C LYS A 46 5.13 9.06 -6.14
N LYS A 47 3.89 8.67 -6.34
CA LYS A 47 2.83 9.58 -6.76
C LYS A 47 2.35 10.40 -5.57
N SER A 48 1.99 11.65 -5.83
CA SER A 48 1.42 12.51 -4.82
C SER A 48 0.02 12.95 -5.23
N PHE A 49 -0.82 13.20 -4.23
CA PHE A 49 -2.22 13.57 -4.41
C PHE A 49 -2.56 14.79 -3.57
N GLU A 50 -3.57 15.53 -3.99
CA GLU A 50 -3.96 16.75 -3.28
C GLU A 50 -4.58 16.47 -1.92
N THR A 51 -5.29 15.35 -1.79
CA THR A 51 -5.94 14.98 -0.53
C THR A 51 -5.44 13.65 -0.01
N PRO A 52 -5.42 13.47 1.32
CA PRO A 52 -5.03 12.17 1.91
C PRO A 52 -5.98 11.04 1.51
N GLU A 53 -7.27 11.35 1.33
CA GLU A 53 -8.24 10.33 0.95
C GLU A 53 -7.95 9.75 -0.43
N GLU A 54 -7.58 10.61 -1.39
CA GLU A 54 -7.19 10.14 -2.70
C GLU A 54 -5.94 9.26 -2.63
N ALA A 55 -4.96 9.66 -1.84
CA ALA A 55 -3.73 8.90 -1.65
C ALA A 55 -4.04 7.52 -1.06
N GLU A 56 -4.90 7.45 -0.06
CA GLU A 56 -5.28 6.19 0.55
C GLU A 56 -5.99 5.26 -0.43
N ARG A 57 -6.91 5.79 -1.24
CA ARG A 57 -7.61 4.99 -2.26
C ARG A 57 -6.66 4.42 -3.29
N GLU A 58 -5.74 5.25 -3.76
CA GLU A 58 -4.75 4.81 -4.74
C GLU A 58 -3.82 3.75 -4.15
N GLY A 59 -3.50 3.87 -2.87
CA GLY A 59 -2.72 2.85 -2.18
C GLY A 59 -3.43 1.51 -2.14
N VAL A 60 -4.72 1.51 -1.84
CA VAL A 60 -5.52 0.27 -1.83
C VAL A 60 -5.59 -0.32 -3.24
N ALA A 61 -5.85 0.51 -4.25
CA ALA A 61 -5.91 0.05 -5.63
C ALA A 61 -4.58 -0.55 -6.08
N PHE A 62 -3.48 0.08 -5.71
CA PHE A 62 -2.15 -0.45 -6.00
C PHE A 62 -1.95 -1.82 -5.35
N ALA A 63 -2.33 -1.97 -4.09
CA ALA A 63 -2.16 -3.23 -3.37
C ALA A 63 -2.98 -4.35 -4.01
N GLN A 64 -4.22 -4.07 -4.39
CA GLN A 64 -5.07 -5.05 -5.04
C GLN A 64 -4.49 -5.50 -6.37
N LYS A 65 -4.02 -4.56 -7.17
CA LYS A 65 -3.39 -4.87 -8.46
C LYS A 65 -2.13 -5.70 -8.26
N TRP A 66 -1.32 -5.33 -7.27
CA TRP A 66 -0.09 -6.06 -6.97
C TRP A 66 -0.38 -7.53 -6.61
N ILE A 67 -1.42 -7.76 -5.81
CA ILE A 67 -1.84 -9.12 -5.44
C ILE A 67 -2.32 -9.87 -6.68
N ASP A 68 -3.13 -9.23 -7.52
CA ASP A 68 -3.66 -9.84 -8.74
C ASP A 68 -2.56 -10.17 -9.77
N ASP A 69 -1.52 -9.36 -9.82
CA ASP A 69 -0.39 -9.56 -10.74
C ASP A 69 0.60 -10.62 -10.25
N GLY A 70 0.30 -11.32 -9.16
CA GLY A 70 1.16 -12.39 -8.67
C GLY A 70 2.25 -11.93 -7.72
N LYS A 71 2.11 -10.77 -7.13
CA LYS A 71 3.03 -10.21 -6.13
C LYS A 71 4.46 -10.04 -6.67
N PRO A 72 4.65 -9.27 -7.75
CA PRO A 72 6.00 -9.04 -8.27
C PRO A 72 6.87 -8.32 -7.25
N ASP A 73 8.19 -8.41 -7.43
CA ASP A 73 9.10 -7.71 -6.55
C ASP A 73 8.82 -6.21 -6.57
N LEU A 74 8.71 -5.64 -5.36
CA LEU A 74 8.47 -4.22 -5.22
C LEU A 74 9.79 -3.45 -5.23
N PRO A 75 9.84 -2.28 -5.90
CA PRO A 75 11.04 -1.45 -5.82
C PRO A 75 11.23 -1.02 -4.37
N GLN A 76 12.40 -1.33 -3.83
CA GLN A 76 12.75 -0.90 -2.49
C GLN A 76 13.26 0.53 -2.55
N PRO A 77 12.81 1.40 -1.65
CA PRO A 77 13.34 2.75 -1.59
C PRO A 77 14.79 2.77 -1.12
#